data_dcfe753b14c80d985bc48f63011c92b5
#
_entry.id   dcfe753b14c80d985bc48f63011c92b5
#
_cell.length_a   1.000
_cell.length_b   1.000
_cell.length_c   1.000
_cell.angle_alpha   90.00
_cell.angle_beta   90.00
_cell.angle_gamma   90.00
#
_symmetry.space_group_name_H-M   'P 1'
#
loop_
_entity.id
_entity.type
_entity.pdbx_description
1 polymer ?
#
loop_
_entity_poly.entity_id
_entity_poly.type
_entity_poly.pdbx_seq_one_letter_code
_entity_poly.pdbx_strand_id
1 'polypeptide(L)'
;MQPMYEEARLAVADYVGSDPDNLVFITNATTAVNTVVKHLCLGPEDMVLCTSHTYNACYQAVHSAVRRQGADIITIDINIPIRSEQEIVEQIVETCRRNVGIRLALIDHISSPSALVFPVAEITRKLQELGVLVLIDGAHAPGQLELNLEKLGADFYTGNLHKWCFAPKGSAFLWVSPSQRARLEPLVTSHLYGGSLQEQFYMQGTMDHTAYLASLAALQFYKAQGGRAALVTFTSPLLDWAQQMLCHSLDTAVLPVPHTMLAPFMRVLRLPQHPSFPVCRDSAEKMMKQLAIESGVVPAINMFSGQLWLRISANMYSTREDYLKLRDVLVKMFCSSK
;
A
#
# COMPACT_ATOMS: atom_id res chain seq x y z
N MET A 1 14.44 -6.19 25.32
CA MET A 1 13.53 -5.11 24.82
C MET A 1 12.92 -4.36 25.98
N GLN A 2 12.57 -3.09 25.81
CA GLN A 2 11.84 -2.34 26.83
C GLN A 2 10.40 -2.87 26.94
N PRO A 3 9.82 -3.00 28.16
CA PRO A 3 8.48 -3.57 28.34
C PRO A 3 7.39 -2.88 27.52
N MET A 4 7.39 -1.55 27.45
CA MET A 4 6.41 -0.77 26.67
C MET A 4 6.51 -1.04 25.16
N TYR A 5 7.70 -1.26 24.64
CA TYR A 5 7.89 -1.62 23.22
C TYR A 5 7.26 -2.98 22.92
N GLU A 6 7.51 -3.93 23.81
CA GLU A 6 6.97 -5.28 23.67
C GLU A 6 5.44 -5.28 23.77
N GLU A 7 4.87 -4.55 24.73
CA GLU A 7 3.42 -4.40 24.88
C GLU A 7 2.78 -3.83 23.60
N ALA A 8 3.37 -2.78 23.03
CA ALA A 8 2.88 -2.20 21.78
C ALA A 8 2.99 -3.19 20.60
N ARG A 9 4.09 -3.95 20.53
CA ARG A 9 4.31 -4.96 19.49
C ARG A 9 3.29 -6.10 19.57
N LEU A 10 3.03 -6.60 20.77
CA LEU A 10 2.01 -7.63 21.03
C LEU A 10 0.61 -7.15 20.62
N ALA A 11 0.27 -5.90 20.96
CA ALA A 11 -1.03 -5.31 20.57
C ALA A 11 -1.18 -5.17 19.05
N VAL A 12 -0.11 -4.85 18.33
CA VAL A 12 -0.13 -4.81 16.85
C VAL A 12 -0.25 -6.22 16.29
N ALA A 13 0.46 -7.20 16.82
CA ALA A 13 0.38 -8.59 16.38
C ALA A 13 -1.05 -9.15 16.55
N ASP A 14 -1.68 -8.93 17.71
CA ASP A 14 -3.08 -9.29 17.96
C ASP A 14 -4.02 -8.61 16.95
N TYR A 15 -3.83 -7.30 16.71
CA TYR A 15 -4.66 -6.52 15.81
C TYR A 15 -4.64 -7.00 14.35
N VAL A 16 -3.50 -7.52 13.88
CA VAL A 16 -3.35 -8.01 12.50
C VAL A 16 -3.47 -9.54 12.37
N GLY A 17 -3.80 -10.23 13.46
CA GLY A 17 -3.93 -11.70 13.49
C GLY A 17 -2.60 -12.39 13.19
N SER A 18 -1.57 -12.04 13.93
CA SER A 18 -0.21 -12.56 13.80
C SER A 18 0.25 -13.23 15.08
N ASP A 19 0.99 -14.34 14.95
CA ASP A 19 1.89 -14.78 16.00
C ASP A 19 2.90 -13.63 16.28
N PRO A 20 3.06 -13.20 17.53
CA PRO A 20 4.01 -12.14 17.87
C PRO A 20 5.45 -12.42 17.41
N ASP A 21 5.86 -13.67 17.36
CA ASP A 21 7.20 -14.05 16.89
C ASP A 21 7.43 -13.82 15.39
N ASN A 22 6.37 -13.57 14.64
CA ASN A 22 6.42 -13.28 13.22
C ASN A 22 6.42 -11.79 12.90
N LEU A 23 6.30 -10.90 13.91
CA LEU A 23 6.09 -9.47 13.69
C LEU A 23 7.16 -8.61 14.35
N VAL A 24 7.67 -7.64 13.59
CA VAL A 24 8.59 -6.59 14.07
C VAL A 24 8.08 -5.21 13.67
N PHE A 25 8.44 -4.19 14.46
CA PHE A 25 8.24 -2.80 14.05
C PHE A 25 9.25 -2.37 13.01
N ILE A 26 8.79 -1.51 12.11
CA ILE A 26 9.60 -0.84 11.10
C ILE A 26 9.04 0.56 10.87
N THR A 27 9.84 1.47 10.33
CA THR A 27 9.42 2.88 10.19
C THR A 27 8.30 3.09 9.16
N ASN A 28 8.28 2.32 8.09
CA ASN A 28 7.27 2.39 7.02
C ASN A 28 7.39 1.19 6.08
N ALA A 29 6.35 0.96 5.26
CA ALA A 29 6.32 -0.12 4.28
C ALA A 29 7.46 -0.04 3.24
N THR A 30 7.88 1.15 2.83
CA THR A 30 9.01 1.30 1.90
C THR A 30 10.31 0.76 2.51
N THR A 31 10.56 1.01 3.79
CA THR A 31 11.71 0.42 4.51
C THR A 31 11.57 -1.09 4.60
N ALA A 32 10.37 -1.62 4.87
CA ALA A 32 10.13 -3.05 4.91
C ALA A 32 10.39 -3.73 3.56
N VAL A 33 9.86 -3.17 2.46
CA VAL A 33 10.13 -3.67 1.10
C VAL A 33 11.63 -3.64 0.81
N ASN A 34 12.34 -2.55 1.13
CA ASN A 34 13.80 -2.49 0.99
C ASN A 34 14.52 -3.57 1.80
N THR A 35 14.06 -3.84 3.03
CA THR A 35 14.63 -4.89 3.89
C THR A 35 14.53 -6.24 3.21
N VAL A 36 13.35 -6.61 2.73
CA VAL A 36 13.12 -7.91 2.09
C VAL A 36 13.91 -8.02 0.78
N VAL A 37 13.75 -7.08 -0.14
CA VAL A 37 14.34 -7.22 -1.49
C VAL A 37 15.88 -7.14 -1.49
N LYS A 38 16.48 -6.43 -0.54
CA LYS A 38 17.93 -6.36 -0.40
C LYS A 38 18.53 -7.57 0.30
N HIS A 39 17.71 -8.27 1.08
CA HIS A 39 18.12 -9.51 1.74
C HIS A 39 18.11 -10.72 0.79
N LEU A 40 17.30 -10.69 -0.27
CA LEU A 40 17.29 -11.76 -1.26
C LEU A 40 18.63 -11.83 -1.99
N CYS A 41 19.18 -13.04 -2.09
CA CYS A 41 20.33 -13.34 -2.92
C CYS A 41 19.82 -13.69 -4.32
N LEU A 42 19.82 -12.72 -5.23
CA LEU A 42 19.38 -12.88 -6.62
C LEU A 42 20.60 -13.06 -7.55
N GLY A 43 20.41 -13.78 -8.63
CA GLY A 43 21.41 -13.94 -9.70
C GLY A 43 20.89 -13.42 -11.05
N PRO A 44 21.71 -13.50 -12.12
CA PRO A 44 21.36 -12.97 -13.44
C PRO A 44 20.13 -13.60 -14.09
N GLU A 45 19.79 -14.83 -13.71
CA GLU A 45 18.60 -15.53 -14.21
C GLU A 45 17.35 -15.30 -13.35
N ASP A 46 17.51 -14.61 -12.22
CA ASP A 46 16.41 -14.37 -11.29
C ASP A 46 15.65 -13.08 -11.64
N MET A 47 14.36 -13.09 -11.35
CA MET A 47 13.46 -11.95 -11.60
C MET A 47 12.60 -11.65 -10.38
N VAL A 48 12.23 -10.38 -10.24
CA VAL A 48 11.21 -9.94 -9.28
C VAL A 48 9.99 -9.45 -10.06
N LEU A 49 8.81 -9.98 -9.71
CA LEU A 49 7.56 -9.57 -10.32
C LEU A 49 6.97 -8.38 -9.56
N CYS A 50 6.57 -7.35 -10.31
CA CYS A 50 5.78 -6.22 -9.85
C CYS A 50 4.55 -6.03 -10.73
N THR A 51 3.61 -5.17 -10.33
CA THR A 51 2.49 -4.74 -11.18
C THR A 51 2.65 -3.27 -11.58
N SER A 52 1.95 -2.84 -12.64
CA SER A 52 1.88 -1.42 -13.03
C SER A 52 1.21 -0.53 -11.97
N HIS A 53 0.58 -1.13 -10.96
CA HIS A 53 -0.03 -0.47 -9.80
C HIS A 53 0.86 -0.44 -8.56
N THR A 54 2.03 -1.06 -8.61
CA THR A 54 3.00 -1.05 -7.50
C THR A 54 3.40 0.38 -7.13
N TYR A 55 3.36 0.68 -5.83
CA TYR A 55 3.75 2.00 -5.34
C TYR A 55 5.17 2.35 -5.77
N ASN A 56 5.36 3.54 -6.36
CA ASN A 56 6.61 3.90 -7.03
C ASN A 56 7.86 3.76 -6.13
N ALA A 57 7.78 4.14 -4.85
CA ALA A 57 8.94 4.00 -3.96
C ALA A 57 9.31 2.52 -3.73
N CYS A 58 8.33 1.62 -3.66
CA CYS A 58 8.56 0.17 -3.55
C CYS A 58 9.09 -0.41 -4.86
N TYR A 59 8.57 0.04 -6.02
CA TYR A 59 9.13 -0.31 -7.32
C TYR A 59 10.60 0.10 -7.45
N GLN A 60 10.95 1.32 -7.04
CA GLN A 60 12.35 1.81 -7.06
C GLN A 60 13.25 1.02 -6.09
N ALA A 61 12.72 0.55 -4.96
CA ALA A 61 13.45 -0.32 -4.05
C ALA A 61 13.81 -1.65 -4.73
N VAL A 62 12.83 -2.28 -5.39
CA VAL A 62 13.05 -3.50 -6.20
C VAL A 62 14.06 -3.22 -7.31
N HIS A 63 13.84 -2.17 -8.12
CA HIS A 63 14.74 -1.79 -9.22
C HIS A 63 16.20 -1.61 -8.75
N SER A 64 16.39 -0.92 -7.62
CA SER A 64 17.72 -0.74 -7.04
C SER A 64 18.37 -2.06 -6.59
N ALA A 65 17.58 -2.97 -6.01
CA ALA A 65 18.08 -4.24 -5.52
C ALA A 65 18.45 -5.19 -6.66
N VAL A 66 17.57 -5.38 -7.66
CA VAL A 66 17.82 -6.27 -8.80
C VAL A 66 19.00 -5.79 -9.65
N ARG A 67 19.09 -4.48 -9.92
CA ARG A 67 20.21 -3.90 -10.66
C ARG A 67 21.57 -4.18 -10.00
N ARG A 68 21.64 -4.14 -8.67
CA ARG A 68 22.89 -4.40 -7.93
C ARG A 68 23.30 -5.86 -7.98
N GLN A 69 22.35 -6.76 -8.16
CA GLN A 69 22.57 -8.21 -8.14
C GLN A 69 22.58 -8.82 -9.55
N GLY A 70 22.40 -8.00 -10.60
CA GLY A 70 22.37 -8.45 -12.00
C GLY A 70 21.08 -9.20 -12.38
N ALA A 71 20.03 -9.12 -11.54
CA ALA A 71 18.71 -9.70 -11.80
C ALA A 71 17.82 -8.73 -12.58
N ASP A 72 16.60 -9.17 -12.96
CA ASP A 72 15.63 -8.38 -13.72
C ASP A 72 14.30 -8.17 -13.00
N ILE A 73 13.46 -7.26 -13.55
CA ILE A 73 12.08 -7.04 -13.11
C ILE A 73 11.13 -7.41 -14.24
N ILE A 74 10.09 -8.17 -13.91
CA ILE A 74 8.91 -8.30 -14.74
C ILE A 74 7.80 -7.43 -14.16
N THR A 75 7.25 -6.54 -14.98
CA THR A 75 6.10 -5.72 -14.62
C THR A 75 4.86 -6.18 -15.37
N ILE A 76 3.81 -6.56 -14.66
CA ILE A 76 2.52 -6.90 -15.24
C ILE A 76 1.68 -5.64 -15.37
N ASP A 77 1.21 -5.35 -16.57
CA ASP A 77 0.26 -4.28 -16.81
C ASP A 77 -1.16 -4.72 -16.43
N ILE A 78 -1.65 -4.21 -15.31
CA ILE A 78 -3.05 -4.39 -14.90
C ILE A 78 -3.87 -3.32 -15.59
N ASN A 79 -4.54 -3.71 -16.66
CA ASN A 79 -5.30 -2.79 -17.48
C ASN A 79 -6.74 -2.62 -16.99
N ILE A 80 -7.27 -1.43 -17.17
CA ILE A 80 -8.66 -1.08 -16.87
C ILE A 80 -9.45 -1.09 -18.18
N PRO A 81 -10.66 -1.67 -18.24
CA PRO A 81 -11.48 -2.20 -17.13
C PRO A 81 -11.05 -3.56 -16.62
N ILE A 82 -11.26 -3.82 -15.32
CA ILE A 82 -11.12 -5.13 -14.69
C ILE A 82 -12.53 -5.73 -14.54
N ARG A 83 -12.71 -6.96 -15.02
CA ARG A 83 -14.02 -7.64 -15.02
C ARG A 83 -14.25 -8.50 -13.79
N SER A 84 -13.17 -9.07 -13.24
CA SER A 84 -13.22 -9.91 -12.04
C SER A 84 -11.86 -9.95 -11.34
N GLU A 85 -11.85 -10.31 -10.06
CA GLU A 85 -10.63 -10.59 -9.29
C GLU A 85 -9.82 -11.72 -9.92
N GLN A 86 -10.53 -12.72 -10.45
CA GLN A 86 -9.93 -13.89 -11.09
C GLN A 86 -9.07 -13.53 -12.31
N GLU A 87 -9.45 -12.52 -13.08
CA GLU A 87 -8.67 -12.02 -14.21
C GLU A 87 -7.25 -11.59 -13.79
N ILE A 88 -7.13 -10.89 -12.65
CA ILE A 88 -5.84 -10.48 -12.10
C ILE A 88 -5.04 -11.68 -11.59
N VAL A 89 -5.70 -12.58 -10.88
CA VAL A 89 -5.06 -13.80 -10.35
C VAL A 89 -4.47 -14.62 -11.50
N GLU A 90 -5.26 -14.85 -12.55
CA GLU A 90 -4.81 -15.63 -13.71
C GLU A 90 -3.66 -14.97 -14.45
N GLN A 91 -3.72 -13.65 -14.65
CA GLN A 91 -2.65 -12.91 -15.31
C GLN A 91 -1.33 -13.00 -14.53
N ILE A 92 -1.36 -12.87 -13.20
CA ILE A 92 -0.18 -12.97 -12.34
C ILE A 92 0.38 -14.40 -12.35
N VAL A 93 -0.47 -15.38 -12.16
CA VAL A 93 -0.08 -16.80 -12.11
C VAL A 93 0.50 -17.26 -13.45
N GLU A 94 -0.14 -16.90 -14.55
CA GLU A 94 0.32 -17.27 -15.89
C GLU A 94 1.67 -16.61 -16.23
N THR A 95 1.88 -15.37 -15.79
CA THR A 95 3.18 -14.71 -15.94
C THR A 95 4.27 -15.48 -15.17
N CYS A 96 4.00 -15.92 -13.95
CA CYS A 96 4.95 -16.73 -13.18
C CYS A 96 5.22 -18.10 -13.82
N ARG A 97 4.20 -18.75 -14.39
CA ARG A 97 4.37 -20.04 -15.09
C ARG A 97 5.27 -19.92 -16.32
N ARG A 98 5.16 -18.81 -17.06
CA ARG A 98 5.98 -18.57 -18.26
C ARG A 98 7.40 -18.12 -17.95
N ASN A 99 7.64 -17.62 -16.74
CA ASN A 99 8.92 -17.04 -16.33
C ASN A 99 9.43 -17.72 -15.06
N VAL A 100 10.02 -18.89 -15.19
CA VAL A 100 10.48 -19.74 -14.08
C VAL A 100 11.59 -19.12 -13.22
N GLY A 101 12.22 -18.04 -13.67
CA GLY A 101 13.20 -17.28 -12.91
C GLY A 101 12.59 -16.29 -11.90
N ILE A 102 11.27 -16.15 -11.82
CA ILE A 102 10.65 -15.26 -10.84
C ILE A 102 10.83 -15.85 -9.43
N ARG A 103 11.59 -15.14 -8.58
CA ARG A 103 11.91 -15.56 -7.21
C ARG A 103 11.02 -14.89 -6.16
N LEU A 104 10.57 -13.68 -6.44
CA LEU A 104 9.70 -12.91 -5.57
C LEU A 104 8.62 -12.21 -6.38
N ALA A 105 7.40 -12.17 -5.87
CA ALA A 105 6.34 -11.27 -6.33
C ALA A 105 6.05 -10.22 -5.27
N LEU A 106 6.14 -8.93 -5.65
CA LEU A 106 5.69 -7.81 -4.83
C LEU A 106 4.29 -7.42 -5.27
N ILE A 107 3.31 -7.62 -4.41
CA ILE A 107 1.89 -7.38 -4.69
C ILE A 107 1.32 -6.41 -3.65
N ASP A 108 0.66 -5.35 -4.12
CA ASP A 108 -0.08 -4.43 -3.24
C ASP A 108 -1.35 -5.14 -2.70
N HIS A 109 -1.67 -4.99 -1.41
CA HIS A 109 -2.97 -5.42 -0.89
C HIS A 109 -4.05 -4.40 -1.23
N ILE A 110 -3.77 -3.10 -0.99
CA ILE A 110 -4.53 -1.98 -1.54
C ILE A 110 -3.55 -1.08 -2.27
N SER A 111 -3.69 -1.00 -3.58
CA SER A 111 -2.83 -0.16 -4.39
C SER A 111 -3.01 1.32 -4.07
N SER A 112 -1.92 2.02 -3.82
CA SER A 112 -1.94 3.46 -3.54
C SER A 112 -2.45 4.29 -4.72
N PRO A 113 -2.00 4.11 -5.98
CA PRO A 113 -2.47 4.93 -7.09
C PRO A 113 -3.92 4.68 -7.49
N SER A 114 -4.39 3.44 -7.47
CA SER A 114 -5.71 3.07 -7.99
C SER A 114 -6.76 2.75 -6.93
N ALA A 115 -6.38 2.67 -5.65
CA ALA A 115 -7.24 2.24 -4.55
C ALA A 115 -7.88 0.85 -4.76
N LEU A 116 -7.28 0.00 -5.59
CA LEU A 116 -7.74 -1.36 -5.83
C LEU A 116 -7.32 -2.28 -4.68
N VAL A 117 -8.26 -3.07 -4.20
CA VAL A 117 -8.02 -4.20 -3.30
C VAL A 117 -7.69 -5.42 -4.16
N PHE A 118 -6.49 -5.96 -4.03
CA PHE A 118 -6.06 -7.16 -4.75
C PHE A 118 -6.45 -8.43 -3.97
N PRO A 119 -6.80 -9.53 -4.64
CA PRO A 119 -7.14 -10.81 -4.02
C PRO A 119 -5.88 -11.56 -3.54
N VAL A 120 -5.14 -10.92 -2.61
CA VAL A 120 -3.79 -11.35 -2.21
C VAL A 120 -3.74 -12.75 -1.60
N ALA A 121 -4.80 -13.21 -0.95
CA ALA A 121 -4.83 -14.56 -0.37
C ALA A 121 -4.76 -15.65 -1.45
N GLU A 122 -5.53 -15.49 -2.52
CA GLU A 122 -5.51 -16.44 -3.64
C GLU A 122 -4.21 -16.33 -4.45
N ILE A 123 -3.73 -15.10 -4.71
CA ILE A 123 -2.45 -14.86 -5.38
C ILE A 123 -1.32 -15.54 -4.59
N THR A 124 -1.24 -15.30 -3.28
CA THR A 124 -0.21 -15.89 -2.41
C THR A 124 -0.19 -17.42 -2.53
N ARG A 125 -1.33 -18.05 -2.31
CA ARG A 125 -1.42 -19.52 -2.39
C ARG A 125 -0.93 -20.06 -3.72
N LYS A 126 -1.41 -19.49 -4.83
CA LYS A 126 -1.05 -19.96 -6.18
C LYS A 126 0.42 -19.71 -6.54
N LEU A 127 1.00 -18.60 -6.10
CA LEU A 127 2.40 -18.32 -6.36
C LEU A 127 3.35 -19.19 -5.54
N GLN A 128 3.01 -19.46 -4.28
CA GLN A 128 3.77 -20.38 -3.44
C GLN A 128 3.73 -21.82 -3.99
N GLU A 129 2.64 -22.26 -4.61
CA GLU A 129 2.57 -23.55 -5.32
C GLU A 129 3.55 -23.61 -6.52
N LEU A 130 3.97 -22.46 -7.05
CA LEU A 130 4.98 -22.35 -8.10
C LEU A 130 6.41 -22.13 -7.54
N GLY A 131 6.57 -22.10 -6.23
CA GLY A 131 7.86 -21.84 -5.56
C GLY A 131 8.29 -20.38 -5.58
N VAL A 132 7.38 -19.45 -5.85
CA VAL A 132 7.62 -18.00 -5.84
C VAL A 132 7.34 -17.44 -4.46
N LEU A 133 8.30 -16.73 -3.86
CA LEU A 133 8.10 -16.00 -2.62
C LEU A 133 7.14 -14.82 -2.84
N VAL A 134 6.32 -14.51 -1.84
CA VAL A 134 5.32 -13.44 -1.93
C VAL A 134 5.54 -12.40 -0.83
N LEU A 135 5.82 -11.17 -1.25
CA LEU A 135 5.84 -9.98 -0.40
C LEU A 135 4.59 -9.15 -0.67
N ILE A 136 3.76 -8.99 0.34
CA ILE A 136 2.56 -8.14 0.23
C ILE A 136 2.85 -6.74 0.78
N ASP A 137 2.73 -5.73 -0.08
CA ASP A 137 2.67 -4.34 0.34
C ASP A 137 1.24 -4.00 0.81
N GLY A 138 1.03 -4.19 2.10
CA GLY A 138 -0.22 -3.86 2.79
C GLY A 138 -0.22 -2.44 3.37
N ALA A 139 0.58 -1.50 2.85
CA ALA A 139 0.72 -0.15 3.41
C ALA A 139 -0.62 0.57 3.66
N HIS A 140 -1.65 0.29 2.90
CA HIS A 140 -2.99 0.87 3.05
C HIS A 140 -4.01 -0.06 3.71
N ALA A 141 -3.66 -1.29 4.05
CA ALA A 141 -4.61 -2.28 4.55
C ALA A 141 -4.97 -2.14 6.04
N PRO A 142 -4.00 -1.94 6.99
CA PRO A 142 -4.34 -1.75 8.39
C PRO A 142 -5.31 -0.58 8.57
N GLY A 143 -6.41 -0.81 9.29
CA GLY A 143 -7.48 0.15 9.47
C GLY A 143 -8.56 0.11 8.40
N GLN A 144 -8.27 -0.31 7.17
CA GLN A 144 -9.24 -0.43 6.09
C GLN A 144 -9.79 -1.85 5.92
N LEU A 145 -8.95 -2.86 6.05
CA LEU A 145 -9.31 -4.27 5.89
C LEU A 145 -9.19 -5.01 7.22
N GLU A 146 -9.97 -6.06 7.37
CA GLU A 146 -9.76 -7.04 8.41
C GLU A 146 -8.56 -7.91 8.01
N LEU A 147 -7.58 -8.01 8.90
CA LEU A 147 -6.35 -8.74 8.64
C LEU A 147 -6.26 -9.98 9.52
N ASN A 148 -5.77 -11.05 8.95
CA ASN A 148 -5.28 -12.24 9.65
C ASN A 148 -4.07 -12.74 8.86
N LEU A 149 -2.88 -12.32 9.29
CA LEU A 149 -1.66 -12.55 8.53
C LEU A 149 -1.23 -14.01 8.57
N GLU A 150 -1.51 -14.72 9.66
CA GLU A 150 -1.24 -16.17 9.74
C GLU A 150 -2.10 -16.95 8.73
N LYS A 151 -3.38 -16.59 8.60
CA LYS A 151 -4.27 -17.22 7.62
C LYS A 151 -3.93 -16.83 6.19
N LEU A 152 -3.49 -15.59 5.95
CA LEU A 152 -3.08 -15.13 4.64
C LEU A 152 -1.84 -15.88 4.17
N GLY A 153 -0.87 -16.12 5.07
CA GLY A 153 0.26 -17.02 4.86
C GLY A 153 1.27 -16.58 3.80
N ALA A 154 1.40 -15.28 3.52
CA ALA A 154 2.45 -14.77 2.63
C ALA A 154 3.84 -15.06 3.21
N ASP A 155 4.91 -14.92 2.43
CA ASP A 155 6.26 -15.03 2.97
C ASP A 155 6.65 -13.77 3.76
N PHE A 156 6.20 -12.60 3.27
CA PHE A 156 6.38 -11.32 3.93
C PHE A 156 5.13 -10.45 3.75
N TYR A 157 4.80 -9.68 4.77
CA TYR A 157 3.72 -8.70 4.71
C TYR A 157 4.12 -7.44 5.47
N THR A 158 3.88 -6.26 4.90
CA THR A 158 4.09 -5.00 5.61
C THR A 158 2.83 -4.16 5.64
N GLY A 159 2.65 -3.39 6.71
CA GLY A 159 1.52 -2.47 6.85
C GLY A 159 1.88 -1.20 7.60
N ASN A 160 1.30 -0.07 7.18
CA ASN A 160 1.49 1.20 7.88
C ASN A 160 0.38 1.45 8.90
N LEU A 161 0.72 1.63 10.15
CA LEU A 161 -0.22 2.03 11.20
C LEU A 161 -0.50 3.54 11.17
N HIS A 162 0.45 4.33 10.66
CA HIS A 162 0.36 5.79 10.55
C HIS A 162 -0.52 6.31 9.40
N LYS A 163 -1.22 5.44 8.66
CA LYS A 163 -2.16 5.85 7.61
C LYS A 163 -3.60 5.86 8.10
N TRP A 164 -4.12 4.71 8.52
CA TRP A 164 -5.54 4.54 8.85
C TRP A 164 -5.80 4.09 10.29
N CYS A 165 -4.74 3.74 11.05
CA CYS A 165 -4.82 3.37 12.46
C CYS A 165 -4.45 4.51 13.42
N PHE A 166 -4.35 5.76 12.94
CA PHE A 166 -4.07 6.98 13.73
C PHE A 166 -2.73 7.00 14.46
N ALA A 167 -1.82 6.08 14.20
CA ALA A 167 -0.48 6.11 14.78
C ALA A 167 0.35 7.29 14.22
N PRO A 168 1.31 7.82 14.97
CA PRO A 168 2.24 8.83 14.47
C PRO A 168 3.03 8.32 13.25
N LYS A 169 3.48 9.25 12.39
CA LYS A 169 4.37 8.92 11.27
C LYS A 169 5.61 8.20 11.78
N GLY A 170 6.06 7.20 11.05
CA GLY A 170 7.17 6.34 11.47
C GLY A 170 6.73 5.05 12.17
N SER A 171 5.43 4.75 12.23
CA SER A 171 4.89 3.51 12.76
C SER A 171 4.37 2.60 11.65
N ALA A 172 5.00 1.46 11.50
CA ALA A 172 4.64 0.37 10.60
C ALA A 172 5.12 -0.96 11.17
N PHE A 173 4.72 -2.06 10.56
CA PHE A 173 5.20 -3.38 10.91
C PHE A 173 5.65 -4.16 9.68
N LEU A 174 6.53 -5.12 9.90
CA LEU A 174 6.90 -6.17 8.96
C LEU A 174 6.58 -7.51 9.62
N TRP A 175 5.73 -8.27 8.94
CA TRP A 175 5.43 -9.66 9.25
C TRP A 175 6.29 -10.57 8.38
N VAL A 176 6.84 -11.61 8.98
CA VAL A 176 7.78 -12.54 8.34
C VAL A 176 7.33 -13.96 8.65
N SER A 177 7.08 -14.76 7.64
CA SER A 177 6.67 -16.15 7.85
C SER A 177 7.71 -16.94 8.63
N PRO A 178 7.32 -17.99 9.38
CA PRO A 178 8.25 -18.81 10.15
C PRO A 178 9.43 -19.37 9.34
N SER A 179 9.19 -19.67 8.05
CA SER A 179 10.22 -20.19 7.14
C SER A 179 11.29 -19.17 6.76
N GLN A 180 11.00 -17.87 6.88
CA GLN A 180 11.88 -16.78 6.50
C GLN A 180 12.54 -16.07 7.69
N ARG A 181 12.03 -16.27 8.93
CA ARG A 181 12.52 -15.57 10.13
C ARG A 181 14.04 -15.70 10.36
N ALA A 182 14.56 -16.90 10.22
CA ALA A 182 15.98 -17.18 10.50
C ALA A 182 16.94 -16.58 9.44
N ARG A 183 16.39 -16.10 8.33
CA ARG A 183 17.19 -15.59 7.22
C ARG A 183 17.12 -14.07 7.10
N LEU A 184 16.02 -13.45 7.53
CA LEU A 184 15.82 -12.01 7.34
C LEU A 184 16.59 -11.21 8.37
N GLU A 185 17.40 -10.26 7.92
CA GLU A 185 18.14 -9.31 8.74
C GLU A 185 17.63 -7.88 8.49
N PRO A 186 17.73 -6.98 9.49
CA PRO A 186 17.42 -5.57 9.27
C PRO A 186 18.47 -4.91 8.35
N LEU A 187 18.10 -3.78 7.73
CA LEU A 187 19.02 -3.00 6.87
C LEU A 187 20.26 -2.48 7.62
N VAL A 188 20.16 -2.35 8.93
CA VAL A 188 21.24 -1.86 9.78
C VAL A 188 21.62 -2.93 10.78
N THR A 189 22.80 -3.51 10.61
CA THR A 189 23.40 -4.44 11.57
C THR A 189 23.87 -3.69 12.81
N SER A 190 23.56 -4.20 14.01
CA SER A 190 23.88 -3.55 15.28
C SER A 190 24.20 -4.56 16.39
N HIS A 191 24.15 -4.12 17.67
CA HIS A 191 24.58 -4.87 18.84
C HIS A 191 23.95 -6.26 19.01
N LEU A 192 22.73 -6.46 18.53
CA LEU A 192 22.01 -7.74 18.66
C LEU A 192 22.07 -8.59 17.38
N TYR A 193 23.09 -8.41 16.56
CA TYR A 193 23.33 -9.25 15.38
C TYR A 193 23.46 -10.72 15.78
N GLY A 194 22.75 -11.60 15.05
CA GLY A 194 22.68 -13.04 15.33
C GLY A 194 21.69 -13.41 16.46
N GLY A 195 21.00 -12.44 17.05
CA GLY A 195 19.87 -12.67 17.96
C GLY A 195 18.58 -13.03 17.23
N SER A 196 17.47 -13.10 17.96
CA SER A 196 16.14 -13.30 17.36
C SER A 196 15.78 -12.18 16.38
N LEU A 197 14.81 -12.42 15.50
CA LEU A 197 14.27 -11.42 14.57
C LEU A 197 13.88 -10.14 15.33
N GLN A 198 13.16 -10.28 16.46
CA GLN A 198 12.70 -9.17 17.28
C GLN A 198 13.86 -8.36 17.88
N GLU A 199 14.90 -9.03 18.39
CA GLU A 199 16.07 -8.36 18.96
C GLU A 199 16.84 -7.56 17.91
N GLN A 200 17.07 -8.15 16.74
CA GLN A 200 17.79 -7.48 15.65
C GLN A 200 17.04 -6.24 15.15
N PHE A 201 15.70 -6.33 15.00
CA PHE A 201 14.88 -5.18 14.56
C PHE A 201 14.64 -4.14 15.65
N TYR A 202 14.69 -4.54 16.93
CA TYR A 202 14.62 -3.60 18.05
C TYR A 202 15.87 -2.72 18.14
N MET A 203 17.05 -3.29 17.93
CA MET A 203 18.33 -2.58 18.11
C MET A 203 19.05 -2.38 16.77
N GLN A 204 18.65 -1.36 16.02
CA GLN A 204 19.28 -0.93 14.77
C GLN A 204 20.15 0.34 14.96
N GLY A 205 20.79 0.48 16.12
CA GLY A 205 21.46 1.69 16.59
C GLY A 205 20.56 2.51 17.53
N THR A 206 21.05 3.65 18.00
CA THR A 206 20.23 4.57 18.81
C THR A 206 19.15 5.19 17.92
N MET A 207 17.89 4.96 18.25
CA MET A 207 16.76 5.45 17.46
C MET A 207 15.57 5.84 18.34
N ASP A 208 14.68 6.66 17.79
CA ASP A 208 13.44 7.05 18.45
C ASP A 208 12.37 5.97 18.22
N HIS A 209 11.89 5.36 19.28
CA HIS A 209 10.80 4.38 19.28
C HIS A 209 9.42 4.99 19.57
N THR A 210 9.31 6.29 19.75
CA THR A 210 8.06 6.97 20.16
C THR A 210 6.87 6.60 19.28
N ALA A 211 7.07 6.55 17.96
CA ALA A 211 6.00 6.19 17.01
C ALA A 211 5.55 4.74 17.19
N TYR A 212 6.44 3.82 17.54
CA TYR A 212 6.08 2.41 17.81
C TYR A 212 5.31 2.28 19.12
N LEU A 213 5.78 2.94 20.20
CA LEU A 213 5.10 2.92 21.50
C LEU A 213 3.70 3.51 21.41
N ALA A 214 3.54 4.60 20.65
CA ALA A 214 2.25 5.26 20.45
C ALA A 214 1.24 4.41 19.65
N SER A 215 1.67 3.33 18.98
CA SER A 215 0.79 2.44 18.25
C SER A 215 -0.24 1.77 19.16
N LEU A 216 0.10 1.45 20.41
CA LEU A 216 -0.83 0.91 21.38
C LEU A 216 -2.00 1.87 21.62
N ALA A 217 -1.70 3.13 21.98
CA ALA A 217 -2.73 4.15 22.21
C ALA A 217 -3.54 4.45 20.93
N ALA A 218 -2.89 4.42 19.76
CA ALA A 218 -3.55 4.61 18.48
C ALA A 218 -4.57 3.50 18.18
N LEU A 219 -4.23 2.23 18.41
CA LEU A 219 -5.14 1.10 18.24
C LEU A 219 -6.28 1.12 19.27
N GLN A 220 -5.99 1.53 20.52
CA GLN A 220 -7.02 1.74 21.53
C GLN A 220 -8.00 2.84 21.11
N PHE A 221 -7.49 3.98 20.62
CA PHE A 221 -8.30 5.05 20.06
C PHE A 221 -9.14 4.56 18.88
N TYR A 222 -8.53 3.88 17.90
CA TYR A 222 -9.23 3.30 16.75
C TYR A 222 -10.39 2.39 17.18
N LYS A 223 -10.16 1.51 18.16
CA LYS A 223 -11.17 0.63 18.73
C LYS A 223 -12.28 1.41 19.44
N ALA A 224 -11.91 2.45 20.20
CA ALA A 224 -12.87 3.31 20.92
C ALA A 224 -13.78 4.10 19.97
N GLN A 225 -13.32 4.40 18.74
CA GLN A 225 -14.16 5.00 17.68
C GLN A 225 -15.08 3.98 16.99
N GLY A 226 -15.17 2.75 17.47
CA GLY A 226 -15.97 1.67 16.87
C GLY A 226 -15.24 0.86 15.81
N GLY A 227 -13.93 1.08 15.64
CA GLY A 227 -13.08 0.33 14.74
C GLY A 227 -13.47 0.44 13.26
N ARG A 228 -13.06 -0.57 12.47
CA ARG A 228 -13.31 -0.59 11.02
C ARG A 228 -14.79 -0.46 10.65
N ALA A 229 -15.67 -1.18 11.36
CA ALA A 229 -17.09 -1.20 11.02
C ALA A 229 -17.74 0.19 11.09
N ALA A 230 -17.50 0.93 12.18
CA ALA A 230 -18.00 2.28 12.34
C ALA A 230 -17.39 3.24 11.30
N LEU A 231 -16.07 3.15 11.05
CA LEU A 231 -15.42 3.99 10.06
C LEU A 231 -15.92 3.73 8.65
N VAL A 232 -16.12 2.47 8.25
CA VAL A 232 -16.71 2.12 6.94
C VAL A 232 -18.12 2.68 6.81
N THR A 233 -18.94 2.54 7.83
CA THR A 233 -20.32 3.06 7.84
C THR A 233 -20.35 4.57 7.66
N PHE A 234 -19.38 5.30 8.19
CA PHE A 234 -19.27 6.75 8.03
C PHE A 234 -18.63 7.16 6.68
N THR A 235 -17.52 6.53 6.31
CA THR A 235 -16.70 6.99 5.17
C THR A 235 -17.25 6.57 3.82
N SER A 236 -17.80 5.35 3.70
CA SER A 236 -18.24 4.84 2.39
C SER A 236 -19.37 5.67 1.76
N PRO A 237 -20.45 6.03 2.47
CA PRO A 237 -21.48 6.90 1.89
C PRO A 237 -20.96 8.29 1.51
N LEU A 238 -20.04 8.84 2.32
CA LEU A 238 -19.41 10.14 2.04
C LEU A 238 -18.56 10.08 0.77
N LEU A 239 -17.77 9.01 0.59
CA LEU A 239 -16.94 8.82 -0.60
C LEU A 239 -17.78 8.55 -1.85
N ASP A 240 -18.83 7.74 -1.75
CA ASP A 240 -19.70 7.44 -2.86
C ASP A 240 -20.43 8.71 -3.34
N TRP A 241 -20.94 9.52 -2.39
CA TRP A 241 -21.51 10.83 -2.70
C TRP A 241 -20.46 11.77 -3.35
N ALA A 242 -19.25 11.85 -2.78
CA ALA A 242 -18.20 12.73 -3.29
C ALA A 242 -17.76 12.32 -4.70
N GLN A 243 -17.59 11.01 -4.94
CA GLN A 243 -17.22 10.48 -6.25
C GLN A 243 -18.30 10.77 -7.30
N GLN A 244 -19.58 10.53 -6.98
CA GLN A 244 -20.69 10.83 -7.90
C GLN A 244 -20.79 12.32 -8.21
N MET A 245 -20.70 13.17 -7.19
CA MET A 245 -20.73 14.64 -7.33
C MET A 245 -19.57 15.14 -8.22
N LEU A 246 -18.36 14.64 -7.99
CA LEU A 246 -17.18 15.01 -8.79
C LEU A 246 -17.30 14.50 -10.23
N CYS A 247 -17.76 13.28 -10.45
CA CYS A 247 -17.96 12.72 -11.79
C CYS A 247 -19.00 13.55 -12.57
N HIS A 248 -20.12 13.92 -11.94
CA HIS A 248 -21.13 14.76 -12.56
C HIS A 248 -20.58 16.16 -12.89
N SER A 249 -19.86 16.79 -11.96
CA SER A 249 -19.35 18.15 -12.14
C SER A 249 -18.24 18.26 -13.20
N LEU A 250 -17.50 17.18 -13.44
CA LEU A 250 -16.37 17.12 -14.37
C LEU A 250 -16.71 16.38 -15.67
N ASP A 251 -17.94 15.91 -15.84
CA ASP A 251 -18.38 15.09 -16.98
C ASP A 251 -17.41 13.91 -17.22
N THR A 252 -17.22 13.09 -16.19
CA THR A 252 -16.26 11.99 -16.21
C THR A 252 -16.81 10.72 -15.56
N ALA A 253 -15.99 9.67 -15.48
CA ALA A 253 -16.40 8.34 -15.04
C ALA A 253 -15.54 7.83 -13.89
N VAL A 254 -16.12 6.93 -13.10
CA VAL A 254 -15.44 6.15 -12.06
C VAL A 254 -14.50 5.11 -12.68
N LEU A 255 -13.63 4.54 -11.87
CA LEU A 255 -12.79 3.41 -12.24
C LEU A 255 -13.69 2.16 -12.47
N PRO A 256 -13.71 1.59 -13.67
CA PRO A 256 -14.58 0.44 -14.00
C PRO A 256 -13.97 -0.88 -13.51
N VAL A 257 -14.28 -1.22 -12.25
CA VAL A 257 -13.77 -2.40 -11.55
C VAL A 257 -14.88 -3.04 -10.70
N PRO A 258 -14.77 -4.32 -10.33
CA PRO A 258 -15.71 -4.97 -9.42
C PRO A 258 -15.83 -4.22 -8.09
N HIS A 259 -17.03 -4.20 -7.52
CA HIS A 259 -17.28 -3.53 -6.24
C HIS A 259 -16.45 -4.13 -5.09
N THR A 260 -16.17 -5.44 -5.13
CA THR A 260 -15.33 -6.15 -4.17
C THR A 260 -13.87 -5.67 -4.16
N MET A 261 -13.44 -5.05 -5.24
CA MET A 261 -12.08 -4.49 -5.36
C MET A 261 -11.98 -3.01 -4.95
N LEU A 262 -13.05 -2.40 -4.46
CA LEU A 262 -13.02 -1.01 -3.99
C LEU A 262 -12.49 -0.94 -2.56
N ALA A 263 -11.46 -0.11 -2.33
CA ALA A 263 -10.97 0.15 -0.98
C ALA A 263 -12.04 0.86 -0.13
N PRO A 264 -12.21 0.52 1.16
CA PRO A 264 -13.24 1.12 2.02
C PRO A 264 -13.12 2.64 2.15
N PHE A 265 -11.89 3.18 2.25
CA PHE A 265 -11.63 4.59 2.55
C PHE A 265 -11.05 5.39 1.39
N MET A 266 -11.11 4.86 0.17
CA MET A 266 -10.59 5.53 -1.03
C MET A 266 -11.49 5.26 -2.23
N ARG A 267 -11.59 6.27 -3.14
CA ARG A 267 -12.25 6.15 -4.45
C ARG A 267 -11.38 6.80 -5.51
N VAL A 268 -11.55 6.36 -6.74
CA VAL A 268 -10.80 6.88 -7.90
C VAL A 268 -11.76 7.25 -9.01
N LEU A 269 -11.54 8.40 -9.64
CA LEU A 269 -12.27 8.84 -10.82
C LEU A 269 -11.29 9.37 -11.87
N ARG A 270 -11.67 9.28 -13.13
CA ARG A 270 -10.86 9.78 -14.24
C ARG A 270 -10.86 11.31 -14.24
N LEU A 271 -9.71 11.93 -14.51
CA LEU A 271 -9.66 13.36 -14.80
C LEU A 271 -9.96 13.63 -16.29
N PRO A 272 -10.69 14.71 -16.62
CA PRO A 272 -10.84 15.14 -18.00
C PRO A 272 -9.49 15.46 -18.64
N GLN A 273 -9.42 15.39 -19.97
CA GLN A 273 -8.24 15.86 -20.70
C GLN A 273 -8.12 17.38 -20.57
N HIS A 274 -6.88 17.87 -20.45
CA HIS A 274 -6.60 19.30 -20.33
C HIS A 274 -5.46 19.68 -21.28
N PRO A 275 -5.60 20.75 -22.11
CA PRO A 275 -4.57 21.12 -23.10
C PRO A 275 -3.18 21.36 -22.50
N SER A 276 -3.11 21.95 -21.31
CA SER A 276 -1.84 22.27 -20.63
C SER A 276 -1.25 21.08 -19.84
N PHE A 277 -1.98 19.98 -19.71
CA PHE A 277 -1.57 18.82 -18.92
C PHE A 277 -1.74 17.53 -19.74
N PRO A 278 -0.80 17.20 -20.62
CA PRO A 278 -0.82 15.93 -21.34
C PRO A 278 -0.77 14.74 -20.35
N VAL A 279 -1.22 13.57 -20.77
CA VAL A 279 -1.28 12.37 -19.91
C VAL A 279 0.14 11.85 -19.66
N CYS A 280 0.74 12.31 -18.58
CA CYS A 280 2.06 11.85 -18.10
C CYS A 280 2.20 12.10 -16.59
N ARG A 281 3.21 11.49 -15.95
CA ARG A 281 3.50 11.64 -14.52
C ARG A 281 3.83 13.09 -14.15
N ASP A 282 4.63 13.76 -14.98
CA ASP A 282 5.01 15.17 -14.74
C ASP A 282 3.79 16.09 -14.69
N SER A 283 2.78 15.84 -15.52
CA SER A 283 1.51 16.58 -15.49
C SER A 283 0.74 16.34 -14.19
N ALA A 284 0.69 15.12 -13.70
CA ALA A 284 0.07 14.81 -12.43
C ALA A 284 0.76 15.57 -11.27
N GLU A 285 2.08 15.57 -11.23
CA GLU A 285 2.86 16.30 -10.22
C GLU A 285 2.68 17.81 -10.31
N LYS A 286 2.67 18.37 -11.52
CA LYS A 286 2.42 19.80 -11.77
C LYS A 286 1.02 20.21 -11.32
N MET A 287 -0.02 19.41 -11.67
CA MET A 287 -1.39 19.65 -11.21
C MET A 287 -1.49 19.64 -9.69
N MET A 288 -0.95 18.63 -9.03
CA MET A 288 -0.96 18.52 -7.57
C MET A 288 -0.29 19.72 -6.92
N LYS A 289 0.87 20.13 -7.43
CA LYS A 289 1.61 21.29 -6.94
C LYS A 289 0.84 22.60 -7.14
N GLN A 290 0.27 22.81 -8.32
CA GLN A 290 -0.53 24.01 -8.63
C GLN A 290 -1.75 24.09 -7.71
N LEU A 291 -2.52 23.02 -7.56
CA LEU A 291 -3.70 22.98 -6.70
C LEU A 291 -3.35 23.24 -5.23
N ALA A 292 -2.24 22.66 -4.75
CA ALA A 292 -1.77 22.88 -3.39
C ALA A 292 -1.42 24.37 -3.13
N ILE A 293 -0.70 24.99 -4.06
CA ILE A 293 -0.26 26.40 -3.92
C ILE A 293 -1.43 27.38 -4.07
N GLU A 294 -2.27 27.19 -5.08
CA GLU A 294 -3.33 28.17 -5.43
C GLU A 294 -4.58 28.06 -4.55
N SER A 295 -4.88 26.85 -4.03
CA SER A 295 -6.14 26.62 -3.33
C SER A 295 -5.99 25.98 -1.94
N GLY A 296 -4.79 25.54 -1.57
CA GLY A 296 -4.57 24.76 -0.37
C GLY A 296 -5.20 23.36 -0.41
N VAL A 297 -5.60 22.87 -1.60
CA VAL A 297 -6.11 21.51 -1.80
C VAL A 297 -4.98 20.63 -2.28
N VAL A 298 -4.74 19.53 -1.57
CA VAL A 298 -3.67 18.56 -1.89
C VAL A 298 -4.31 17.25 -2.40
N PRO A 299 -4.65 17.17 -3.69
CA PRO A 299 -5.24 15.97 -4.27
C PRO A 299 -4.17 14.89 -4.49
N ALA A 300 -4.60 13.64 -4.65
CA ALA A 300 -3.74 12.55 -5.11
C ALA A 300 -4.07 12.26 -6.59
N ILE A 301 -3.23 12.74 -7.50
CA ILE A 301 -3.38 12.50 -8.94
C ILE A 301 -2.32 11.49 -9.38
N ASN A 302 -2.76 10.44 -10.05
CA ASN A 302 -1.90 9.34 -10.51
C ASN A 302 -2.11 9.08 -12.00
N MET A 303 -1.08 8.58 -12.67
CA MET A 303 -1.13 8.17 -14.06
C MET A 303 -1.01 6.65 -14.15
N PHE A 304 -2.04 5.99 -14.66
CA PHE A 304 -2.04 4.56 -15.00
C PHE A 304 -3.04 4.29 -16.12
N SER A 305 -2.88 3.16 -16.81
CA SER A 305 -3.70 2.76 -17.96
C SER A 305 -3.93 3.90 -18.96
N GLY A 306 -2.88 4.69 -19.25
CA GLY A 306 -2.93 5.76 -20.23
C GLY A 306 -3.83 6.95 -19.87
N GLN A 307 -4.20 7.14 -18.61
CA GLN A 307 -5.09 8.21 -18.14
C GLN A 307 -4.56 8.85 -16.85
N LEU A 308 -5.02 10.06 -16.57
CA LEU A 308 -4.85 10.71 -15.27
C LEU A 308 -6.08 10.42 -14.39
N TRP A 309 -5.82 10.02 -13.16
CA TRP A 309 -6.82 9.59 -12.20
C TRP A 309 -6.70 10.39 -10.91
N LEU A 310 -7.80 10.89 -10.41
CA LEU A 310 -7.91 11.51 -9.10
C LEU A 310 -8.31 10.46 -8.08
N ARG A 311 -7.51 10.28 -7.04
CA ARG A 311 -7.88 9.50 -5.87
C ARG A 311 -8.36 10.42 -4.75
N ILE A 312 -9.57 10.21 -4.28
CA ILE A 312 -10.11 10.81 -3.06
C ILE A 312 -10.06 9.81 -1.91
N SER A 313 -9.94 10.32 -0.70
CA SER A 313 -9.87 9.53 0.51
C SER A 313 -10.76 10.14 1.59
N ALA A 314 -11.36 9.31 2.45
CA ALA A 314 -12.10 9.76 3.62
C ALA A 314 -11.56 9.13 4.90
N ASN A 315 -11.60 9.89 5.96
CA ASN A 315 -11.36 9.43 7.31
C ASN A 315 -12.44 10.03 8.23
N MET A 316 -12.47 9.70 9.51
CA MET A 316 -13.47 10.18 10.47
C MET A 316 -13.58 11.71 10.60
N TYR A 317 -12.54 12.43 10.19
CA TYR A 317 -12.50 13.90 10.21
C TYR A 317 -12.84 14.54 8.85
N SER A 318 -13.15 13.74 7.82
CA SER A 318 -13.52 14.27 6.49
C SER A 318 -14.97 14.71 6.47
N THR A 319 -15.25 15.83 5.81
CA THR A 319 -16.57 16.44 5.69
C THR A 319 -17.00 16.60 4.22
N ARG A 320 -18.28 16.90 3.98
CA ARG A 320 -18.77 17.21 2.63
C ARG A 320 -18.14 18.49 2.07
N GLU A 321 -17.87 19.44 2.93
CA GLU A 321 -17.27 20.74 2.58
C GLU A 321 -15.88 20.55 1.97
N ASP A 322 -15.09 19.58 2.42
CA ASP A 322 -13.78 19.26 1.85
C ASP A 322 -13.91 18.88 0.37
N TYR A 323 -14.89 18.05 0.03
CA TYR A 323 -15.10 17.60 -1.35
C TYR A 323 -15.79 18.66 -2.22
N LEU A 324 -16.64 19.52 -1.64
CA LEU A 324 -17.19 20.69 -2.36
C LEU A 324 -16.09 21.66 -2.74
N LYS A 325 -15.16 21.95 -1.82
CA LYS A 325 -13.97 22.75 -2.12
C LYS A 325 -13.12 22.12 -3.23
N LEU A 326 -12.87 20.82 -3.16
CA LEU A 326 -12.15 20.09 -4.21
C LEU A 326 -12.87 20.20 -5.56
N ARG A 327 -14.19 20.00 -5.61
CA ARG A 327 -15.01 20.18 -6.81
C ARG A 327 -14.81 21.57 -7.42
N ASP A 328 -14.98 22.63 -6.63
CA ASP A 328 -14.95 24.01 -7.14
C ASP A 328 -13.59 24.35 -7.77
N VAL A 329 -12.52 23.86 -7.15
CA VAL A 329 -11.15 24.04 -7.66
C VAL A 329 -10.93 23.26 -8.95
N LEU A 330 -11.41 22.01 -9.04
CA LEU A 330 -11.28 21.21 -10.25
C LEU A 330 -12.16 21.74 -11.39
N VAL A 331 -13.39 22.17 -11.11
CA VAL A 331 -14.27 22.78 -12.12
C VAL A 331 -13.62 24.04 -12.68
N LYS A 332 -13.04 24.89 -11.82
CA LYS A 332 -12.28 26.06 -12.27
C LYS A 332 -11.11 25.66 -13.19
N MET A 333 -10.37 24.60 -12.85
CA MET A 333 -9.24 24.14 -13.66
C MET A 333 -9.67 23.56 -15.01
N PHE A 334 -10.69 22.69 -15.04
CA PHE A 334 -11.05 21.93 -16.23
C PHE A 334 -12.17 22.54 -17.07
N CYS A 335 -13.04 23.38 -16.50
CA CYS A 335 -14.22 23.92 -17.20
C CYS A 335 -14.11 25.40 -17.55
N SER A 336 -13.21 26.19 -16.91
CA SER A 336 -13.04 27.61 -17.21
C SER A 336 -12.12 27.88 -18.41
N SER A 337 -11.60 26.84 -19.05
CA SER A 337 -10.73 26.93 -20.25
C SER A 337 -11.49 26.69 -21.58
N LYS A 338 -12.83 26.72 -21.55
CA LYS A 338 -13.70 26.65 -22.73
C LYS A 338 -14.12 28.03 -23.19
#